data_be1e552923ddc00d28793a9b0f65d526
#
_entry.id   be1e552923ddc00d28793a9b0f65d526
#
_cell.length_a   1.000
_cell.length_b   1.000
_cell.length_c   1.000
_cell.angle_alpha   90.00
_cell.angle_beta   90.00
_cell.angle_gamma   90.00
#
_symmetry.space_group_name_H-M   'P 1'
#
loop_
_entity.id
_entity.type
_entity.pdbx_description
1 polymer ?
#
loop_
_entity_poly.entity_id
_entity_poly.type
_entity_poly.pdbx_seq_one_letter_code
_entity_poly.pdbx_strand_id
1 'polypeptide(L)'
;MIVAVVSTIFIFLLLYSTDIIGVTASKLESDARSSQHIDKSWSAEKAVSDNISAMLFYGEQPDESIFSIYLNRKGFSFGYFFYAGGSVKAITYGVAEYTYEHYGSALLSMNSKKVEKIVFGNKDISPILVDPGKPFAIILPDNCESFELYDVKGKIIPVTVYVN
;
A
#
# COMPACT_ATOMS: atom_id res chain seq x y z
N MET A 1 -43.07 -3.16 -2.67
CA MET A 1 -41.93 -2.96 -1.74
C MET A 1 -40.84 -4.01 -1.91
N ILE A 2 -41.12 -5.31 -1.87
CA ILE A 2 -40.13 -6.39 -2.04
C ILE A 2 -39.39 -6.31 -3.38
N VAL A 3 -40.10 -6.09 -4.51
CA VAL A 3 -39.49 -5.98 -5.83
C VAL A 3 -38.47 -4.82 -5.91
N ALA A 4 -38.77 -3.66 -5.33
CA ALA A 4 -37.89 -2.52 -5.30
C ALA A 4 -36.58 -2.84 -4.51
N VAL A 5 -36.70 -3.53 -3.36
CA VAL A 5 -35.55 -3.93 -2.55
C VAL A 5 -34.66 -4.94 -3.31
N VAL A 6 -35.28 -5.94 -3.96
CA VAL A 6 -34.55 -6.95 -4.74
C VAL A 6 -33.83 -6.30 -5.94
N SER A 7 -34.54 -5.38 -6.65
CA SER A 7 -33.93 -4.65 -7.78
C SER A 7 -32.76 -3.79 -7.33
N THR A 8 -32.86 -3.11 -6.17
CA THR A 8 -31.76 -2.31 -5.64
C THR A 8 -30.55 -3.17 -5.27
N ILE A 9 -30.77 -4.31 -4.63
CA ILE A 9 -29.69 -5.26 -4.28
C ILE A 9 -29.02 -5.79 -5.56
N PHE A 10 -29.82 -6.14 -6.58
CA PHE A 10 -29.29 -6.64 -7.86
C PHE A 10 -28.47 -5.58 -8.60
N ILE A 11 -28.91 -4.31 -8.61
CA ILE A 11 -28.14 -3.20 -9.17
C ILE A 11 -26.82 -3.01 -8.41
N PHE A 12 -26.81 -3.04 -7.07
CA PHE A 12 -25.57 -2.96 -6.29
C PHE A 12 -24.62 -4.13 -6.58
N LEU A 13 -25.13 -5.35 -6.70
CA LEU A 13 -24.32 -6.51 -7.06
C LEU A 13 -23.74 -6.39 -8.48
N LEU A 14 -24.53 -5.88 -9.44
CA LEU A 14 -24.03 -5.59 -10.80
C LEU A 14 -22.95 -4.50 -10.79
N LEU A 15 -23.16 -3.40 -10.07
CA LEU A 15 -22.18 -2.32 -9.95
C LEU A 15 -20.89 -2.77 -9.27
N TYR A 16 -20.97 -3.67 -8.31
CA TYR A 16 -19.81 -4.30 -7.67
C TYR A 16 -19.08 -5.26 -8.62
N SER A 17 -19.82 -6.09 -9.35
CA SER A 17 -19.25 -7.06 -10.31
C SER A 17 -18.66 -6.41 -11.58
N THR A 18 -19.01 -5.15 -11.87
CA THR A 18 -18.49 -4.37 -13.00
C THR A 18 -17.35 -3.41 -12.59
N ASP A 19 -16.76 -3.58 -11.39
CA ASP A 19 -15.69 -2.71 -10.86
C ASP A 19 -16.05 -1.21 -10.83
N ILE A 20 -17.33 -0.88 -10.64
CA ILE A 20 -17.77 0.52 -10.51
C ILE A 20 -17.70 0.98 -9.05
N ILE A 21 -17.97 0.08 -8.10
CA ILE A 21 -17.92 0.38 -6.67
C ILE A 21 -16.78 -0.40 -6.03
N GLY A 22 -15.76 0.31 -5.60
CA GLY A 22 -14.62 -0.22 -4.85
C GLY A 22 -14.80 -0.11 -3.34
N VAL A 23 -13.73 -0.35 -2.64
CA VAL A 23 -13.65 -0.34 -1.17
C VAL A 23 -13.40 1.08 -0.68
N THR A 24 -14.06 1.50 0.39
CA THR A 24 -13.77 2.80 1.04
C THR A 24 -12.45 2.74 1.82
N ALA A 25 -11.77 3.89 1.98
CA ALA A 25 -10.50 3.98 2.71
C ALA A 25 -10.55 3.36 4.12
N SER A 26 -11.70 3.48 4.82
CA SER A 26 -11.90 2.91 6.16
C SER A 26 -12.03 1.38 6.18
N LYS A 27 -12.35 0.76 5.05
CA LYS A 27 -12.55 -0.69 4.93
C LYS A 27 -11.38 -1.42 4.25
N LEU A 28 -10.39 -0.71 3.73
CA LEU A 28 -9.26 -1.29 2.99
C LEU A 28 -8.56 -2.42 3.75
N GLU A 29 -8.25 -2.21 5.03
CA GLU A 29 -7.57 -3.22 5.83
C GLU A 29 -8.42 -4.48 6.02
N SER A 30 -9.71 -4.32 6.33
CA SER A 30 -10.60 -5.46 6.50
C SER A 30 -10.82 -6.24 5.20
N ASP A 31 -10.86 -5.53 4.07
CA ASP A 31 -10.97 -6.13 2.75
C ASP A 31 -9.69 -6.89 2.36
N ALA A 32 -8.49 -6.30 2.57
CA ALA A 32 -7.22 -6.95 2.34
C ALA A 32 -7.04 -8.22 3.19
N ARG A 33 -7.40 -8.15 4.47
CA ARG A 33 -7.35 -9.31 5.36
C ARG A 33 -8.28 -10.43 4.91
N SER A 34 -9.50 -10.08 4.47
CA SER A 34 -10.47 -11.06 3.99
C SER A 34 -10.05 -11.68 2.66
N SER A 35 -9.66 -10.86 1.69
CA SER A 35 -9.34 -11.31 0.33
C SER A 35 -8.05 -12.14 0.26
N GLN A 36 -7.07 -11.87 1.11
CA GLN A 36 -5.80 -12.58 1.14
C GLN A 36 -5.68 -13.58 2.31
N HIS A 37 -6.76 -13.81 3.07
CA HIS A 37 -6.82 -14.76 4.19
C HIS A 37 -5.77 -14.46 5.28
N ILE A 38 -5.54 -13.17 5.57
CA ILE A 38 -4.54 -12.73 6.54
C ILE A 38 -5.11 -12.87 7.95
N ASP A 39 -4.36 -13.51 8.84
CA ASP A 39 -4.76 -13.70 10.22
C ASP A 39 -4.96 -12.36 10.94
N LYS A 40 -5.97 -12.30 11.81
CA LYS A 40 -6.30 -11.08 12.57
C LYS A 40 -5.24 -10.72 13.61
N SER A 41 -4.44 -11.69 14.06
CA SER A 41 -3.34 -11.47 15.01
C SER A 41 -2.15 -10.72 14.37
N TRP A 42 -2.02 -10.73 13.03
CA TRP A 42 -0.94 -10.03 12.36
C TRP A 42 -1.06 -8.52 12.53
N SER A 43 0.06 -7.87 12.74
CA SER A 43 0.15 -6.41 12.73
C SER A 43 0.03 -5.86 11.31
N ALA A 44 -0.25 -4.56 11.18
CA ALA A 44 -0.36 -3.90 9.89
C ALA A 44 0.24 -2.49 9.94
N GLU A 45 1.05 -2.16 8.93
CA GLU A 45 1.42 -0.79 8.59
C GLU A 45 0.65 -0.38 7.34
N LYS A 46 0.13 0.86 7.32
CA LYS A 46 -0.76 1.32 6.28
C LYS A 46 -0.49 2.77 5.91
N ALA A 47 -0.40 3.04 4.60
CA ALA A 47 -0.43 4.37 4.03
C ALA A 47 -1.58 4.48 3.02
N VAL A 48 -2.29 5.60 3.05
CA VAL A 48 -3.43 5.87 2.16
C VAL A 48 -3.33 7.31 1.67
N SER A 49 -3.42 7.49 0.35
CA SER A 49 -3.60 8.77 -0.32
C SER A 49 -4.87 8.75 -1.16
N ASP A 50 -5.23 9.83 -1.81
CA ASP A 50 -6.40 9.90 -2.69
C ASP A 50 -6.34 8.95 -3.90
N ASN A 51 -5.14 8.54 -4.32
CA ASN A 51 -4.93 7.74 -5.52
C ASN A 51 -4.55 6.29 -5.24
N ILE A 52 -3.79 6.03 -4.16
CA ILE A 52 -3.19 4.73 -3.87
C ILE A 52 -3.24 4.44 -2.38
N SER A 53 -3.40 3.17 -2.04
CA SER A 53 -3.17 2.67 -0.68
C SER A 53 -2.19 1.51 -0.72
N ALA A 54 -1.25 1.52 0.21
CA ALA A 54 -0.27 0.47 0.43
C ALA A 54 -0.35 -0.03 1.87
N MET A 55 -0.41 -1.34 2.03
CA MET A 55 -0.46 -1.98 3.34
C MET A 55 0.56 -3.10 3.41
N LEU A 56 1.17 -3.25 4.57
CA LEU A 56 2.08 -4.32 4.90
C LEU A 56 1.58 -5.01 6.17
N PHE A 57 1.21 -6.28 6.05
CA PHE A 57 0.81 -7.15 7.15
C PHE A 57 1.98 -8.05 7.52
N TYR A 58 2.19 -8.28 8.80
CA TYR A 58 3.30 -9.10 9.27
C TYR A 58 2.96 -9.84 10.56
N GLY A 59 3.43 -11.09 10.63
CA GLY A 59 3.35 -11.95 11.80
C GLY A 59 4.53 -11.79 12.75
N GLU A 60 4.74 -12.77 13.61
CA GLU A 60 5.84 -12.80 14.56
C GLU A 60 7.18 -13.21 13.92
N GLN A 61 7.12 -14.01 12.85
CA GLN A 61 8.32 -14.46 12.13
C GLN A 61 8.79 -13.38 11.14
N PRO A 62 10.10 -13.17 11.01
CA PRO A 62 10.64 -12.12 10.13
C PRO A 62 10.28 -12.27 8.65
N ASP A 63 9.98 -13.48 8.19
CA ASP A 63 9.61 -13.81 6.80
C ASP A 63 8.10 -13.89 6.58
N GLU A 64 7.30 -13.77 7.63
CA GLU A 64 5.84 -13.69 7.54
C GLU A 64 5.40 -12.28 7.20
N SER A 65 5.35 -11.95 5.92
CA SER A 65 4.83 -10.66 5.47
C SER A 65 4.00 -10.81 4.19
N ILE A 66 2.89 -10.06 4.15
CA ILE A 66 2.00 -9.95 3.00
C ILE A 66 1.74 -8.47 2.75
N PHE A 67 1.87 -8.03 1.50
CA PHE A 67 1.51 -6.68 1.12
C PHE A 67 0.20 -6.63 0.34
N SER A 68 -0.41 -5.45 0.31
CA SER A 68 -1.59 -5.15 -0.51
C SER A 68 -1.48 -3.74 -1.06
N ILE A 69 -1.72 -3.62 -2.36
CA ILE A 69 -1.85 -2.33 -3.05
C ILE A 69 -3.27 -2.21 -3.59
N TYR A 70 -3.87 -1.07 -3.33
CA TYR A 70 -5.18 -0.67 -3.86
C TYR A 70 -5.03 0.64 -4.61
N LEU A 71 -5.69 0.76 -5.74
CA LEU A 71 -5.71 1.96 -6.57
C LEU A 71 -7.13 2.56 -6.58
N ASN A 72 -7.22 3.87 -6.32
CA ASN A 72 -8.48 4.60 -6.43
C ASN A 72 -8.66 5.08 -7.87
N ARG A 73 -9.42 4.31 -8.66
CA ARG A 73 -9.62 4.59 -10.08
C ARG A 73 -10.38 5.90 -10.28
N LYS A 74 -9.86 6.75 -11.18
CA LYS A 74 -10.53 7.99 -11.58
C LYS A 74 -11.65 7.68 -12.60
N GLY A 75 -12.72 8.48 -12.59
CA GLY A 75 -13.83 8.37 -13.54
C GLY A 75 -15.14 8.00 -12.86
N PHE A 76 -15.91 7.10 -13.48
CA PHE A 76 -17.21 6.65 -12.94
C PHE A 76 -17.10 5.58 -11.85
N SER A 77 -15.89 5.14 -11.51
CA SER A 77 -15.66 4.20 -10.39
C SER A 77 -15.48 4.96 -9.09
N PHE A 78 -15.94 4.37 -7.98
CA PHE A 78 -15.87 4.96 -6.65
C PHE A 78 -15.12 4.04 -5.71
N GLY A 79 -14.07 4.59 -5.05
CA GLY A 79 -13.29 3.88 -4.05
C GLY A 79 -12.06 3.17 -4.61
N TYR A 80 -11.46 2.37 -3.75
CA TYR A 80 -10.21 1.67 -4.03
C TYR A 80 -10.47 0.25 -4.51
N PHE A 81 -9.69 -0.18 -5.47
CA PHE A 81 -9.74 -1.53 -6.03
C PHE A 81 -8.42 -2.24 -5.75
N PHE A 82 -8.51 -3.50 -5.31
CA PHE A 82 -7.34 -4.34 -5.15
C PHE A 82 -6.60 -4.48 -6.48
N TYR A 83 -5.30 -4.24 -6.45
CA TYR A 83 -4.48 -4.31 -7.65
C TYR A 83 -3.38 -5.36 -7.55
N ALA A 84 -2.63 -5.36 -6.45
CA ALA A 84 -1.53 -6.29 -6.23
C ALA A 84 -1.42 -6.68 -4.75
N GLY A 85 -0.93 -7.87 -4.49
CA GLY A 85 -0.68 -8.36 -3.14
C GLY A 85 0.05 -9.69 -3.14
N GLY A 86 0.54 -10.05 -1.97
CA GLY A 86 1.28 -11.29 -1.77
C GLY A 86 2.51 -11.12 -0.89
N SER A 87 3.43 -12.09 -0.95
CA SER A 87 4.70 -12.06 -0.22
C SER A 87 5.88 -11.93 -1.18
N VAL A 88 6.78 -10.99 -0.91
CA VAL A 88 7.93 -10.69 -1.78
C VAL A 88 9.20 -10.52 -0.96
N LYS A 89 10.26 -11.23 -1.33
CA LYS A 89 11.57 -11.19 -0.65
C LYS A 89 12.18 -9.79 -0.54
N ALA A 90 11.91 -8.91 -1.52
CA ALA A 90 12.40 -7.54 -1.48
C ALA A 90 11.83 -6.75 -0.29
N ILE A 91 10.59 -7.01 0.12
CA ILE A 91 9.96 -6.40 1.30
C ILE A 91 10.58 -6.96 2.58
N THR A 92 10.79 -8.27 2.65
CA THR A 92 11.33 -8.96 3.83
C THR A 92 12.79 -8.57 4.11
N TYR A 93 13.63 -8.52 3.07
CA TYR A 93 15.08 -8.35 3.22
C TYR A 93 15.62 -7.01 2.75
N GLY A 94 14.78 -6.12 2.26
CA GLY A 94 15.16 -4.82 1.72
C GLY A 94 14.01 -3.83 1.76
N VAL A 95 13.94 -3.01 0.71
CA VAL A 95 12.84 -2.07 0.46
C VAL A 95 12.33 -2.29 -0.95
N ALA A 96 11.03 -2.48 -1.10
CA ALA A 96 10.35 -2.56 -2.39
C ALA A 96 9.62 -1.24 -2.69
N GLU A 97 9.80 -0.73 -3.90
CA GLU A 97 9.01 0.36 -4.46
C GLU A 97 8.02 -0.20 -5.48
N TYR A 98 6.77 0.15 -5.31
CA TYR A 98 5.71 -0.14 -6.28
C TYR A 98 5.25 1.17 -6.92
N THR A 99 5.51 1.32 -8.22
CA THR A 99 5.16 2.51 -9.00
C THR A 99 4.05 2.19 -9.98
N TYR A 100 2.99 3.00 -9.93
CA TYR A 100 1.83 2.91 -10.81
C TYR A 100 1.62 4.23 -11.52
N GLU A 101 1.63 4.18 -12.86
CA GLU A 101 1.41 5.36 -13.68
C GLU A 101 0.10 6.08 -13.28
N HIS A 102 0.16 7.39 -13.06
CA HIS A 102 -0.96 8.25 -12.64
C HIS A 102 -1.51 8.03 -11.22
N TYR A 103 -1.04 7.02 -10.46
CA TYR A 103 -1.50 6.76 -9.09
C TYR A 103 -0.45 7.09 -8.04
N GLY A 104 0.83 7.10 -8.42
CA GLY A 104 1.95 7.36 -7.53
C GLY A 104 2.74 6.11 -7.16
N SER A 105 3.62 6.27 -6.18
CA SER A 105 4.54 5.22 -5.74
C SER A 105 4.41 4.96 -4.25
N ALA A 106 4.62 3.71 -3.85
CA ALA A 106 4.63 3.30 -2.45
C ALA A 106 5.90 2.49 -2.13
N LEU A 107 6.47 2.74 -0.95
CA LEU A 107 7.58 1.99 -0.36
C LEU A 107 7.06 1.05 0.71
N LEU A 108 7.48 -0.21 0.64
CA LEU A 108 7.13 -1.25 1.60
C LEU A 108 8.40 -1.97 2.08
N SER A 109 8.53 -2.18 3.39
CA SER A 109 9.67 -2.89 3.96
C SER A 109 9.38 -3.43 5.36
N MET A 110 9.89 -4.63 5.65
CA MET A 110 10.03 -5.16 7.02
C MET A 110 11.15 -4.44 7.81
N ASN A 111 11.80 -3.48 7.20
CA ASN A 111 12.87 -2.67 7.75
C ASN A 111 14.07 -3.45 8.31
N SER A 112 14.37 -4.58 7.71
CA SER A 112 15.56 -5.39 8.06
C SER A 112 16.87 -4.65 7.84
N LYS A 113 16.89 -3.61 7.00
CA LYS A 113 18.05 -2.75 6.71
C LYS A 113 18.18 -1.56 7.64
N LYS A 114 17.25 -1.38 8.62
CA LYS A 114 17.28 -0.28 9.60
C LYS A 114 17.24 1.10 8.95
N VAL A 115 16.37 1.26 7.95
CA VAL A 115 16.10 2.58 7.36
C VAL A 115 15.57 3.51 8.44
N GLU A 116 16.19 4.67 8.57
CA GLU A 116 15.85 5.71 9.53
C GLU A 116 15.32 6.97 8.85
N LYS A 117 15.71 7.19 7.58
CA LYS A 117 15.42 8.46 6.90
C LYS A 117 15.26 8.26 5.41
N ILE A 118 14.28 8.96 4.84
CA ILE A 118 14.06 9.12 3.41
C ILE A 118 14.29 10.57 3.05
N VAL A 119 15.20 10.84 2.12
CA VAL A 119 15.54 12.19 1.66
C VAL A 119 15.13 12.33 0.20
N PHE A 120 14.51 13.44 -0.15
CA PHE A 120 14.04 13.71 -1.50
C PHE A 120 15.00 14.62 -2.24
N GLY A 121 15.18 14.41 -3.53
CA GLY A 121 15.99 15.29 -4.40
C GLY A 121 15.41 16.70 -4.50
N ASN A 122 14.09 16.83 -4.42
CA ASN A 122 13.42 18.12 -4.31
C ASN A 122 13.54 18.68 -2.89
N LYS A 123 14.20 19.83 -2.74
CA LYS A 123 14.45 20.50 -1.46
C LYS A 123 13.19 21.03 -0.77
N ASP A 124 12.11 21.19 -1.50
CA ASP A 124 10.83 21.66 -0.94
C ASP A 124 10.07 20.54 -0.22
N ILE A 125 10.50 19.28 -0.38
CA ILE A 125 9.94 18.13 0.32
C ILE A 125 10.78 17.84 1.56
N SER A 126 10.15 17.92 2.73
CA SER A 126 10.81 17.56 3.99
C SER A 126 11.12 16.07 4.03
N PRO A 127 12.31 15.68 4.57
CA PRO A 127 12.63 14.27 4.76
C PRO A 127 11.61 13.55 5.65
N ILE A 128 11.32 12.30 5.34
CA ILE A 128 10.49 11.43 6.18
C ILE A 128 11.42 10.67 7.12
N LEU A 129 11.13 10.72 8.43
CA LEU A 129 11.78 9.90 9.44
C LEU A 129 11.00 8.60 9.63
N VAL A 130 11.73 7.49 9.69
CA VAL A 130 11.21 6.14 9.84
C VAL A 130 11.77 5.53 11.13
N ASP A 131 10.96 4.80 11.87
CA ASP A 131 11.45 4.03 13.01
C ASP A 131 12.29 2.84 12.52
N PRO A 132 13.61 2.79 12.78
CA PRO A 132 14.47 1.72 12.28
C PRO A 132 14.17 0.35 12.89
N GLY A 133 13.33 0.31 13.92
CA GLY A 133 12.90 -0.90 14.61
C GLY A 133 11.59 -1.49 14.09
N LYS A 134 10.90 -0.81 13.17
CA LYS A 134 9.57 -1.20 12.71
C LYS A 134 9.46 -1.35 11.20
N PRO A 135 8.61 -2.27 10.71
CA PRO A 135 8.17 -2.27 9.32
C PRO A 135 7.53 -0.94 8.93
N PHE A 136 7.49 -0.66 7.64
CA PHE A 136 6.81 0.53 7.15
C PHE A 136 6.10 0.33 5.80
N ALA A 137 5.03 1.10 5.62
CA ALA A 137 4.37 1.37 4.36
C ALA A 137 4.31 2.89 4.19
N ILE A 138 4.84 3.44 3.11
CA ILE A 138 4.92 4.88 2.87
C ILE A 138 4.53 5.16 1.43
N ILE A 139 3.66 6.14 1.21
CA ILE A 139 3.35 6.66 -0.12
C ILE A 139 4.28 7.85 -0.37
N LEU A 140 4.97 7.83 -1.51
CA LEU A 140 5.83 8.92 -1.91
C LEU A 140 5.01 10.15 -2.34
N PRO A 141 5.47 11.37 -2.08
CA PRO A 141 4.82 12.59 -2.56
C PRO A 141 4.73 12.62 -4.09
N ASP A 142 3.63 13.13 -4.63
CA ASP A 142 3.37 13.19 -6.09
C ASP A 142 4.44 13.98 -6.88
N ASN A 143 5.12 14.93 -6.23
CA ASN A 143 6.18 15.75 -6.82
C ASN A 143 7.60 15.20 -6.51
N CYS A 144 7.70 13.94 -6.12
CA CYS A 144 8.97 13.27 -5.85
C CYS A 144 9.61 12.79 -7.16
N GLU A 145 10.65 13.48 -7.60
CA GLU A 145 11.43 13.06 -8.79
C GLU A 145 12.50 12.01 -8.47
N SER A 146 13.06 12.09 -7.27
CA SER A 146 14.06 11.15 -6.78
C SER A 146 14.11 11.14 -5.27
N PHE A 147 14.56 10.04 -4.69
CA PHE A 147 14.74 9.90 -3.25
C PHE A 147 15.90 8.94 -2.93
N GLU A 148 16.42 9.05 -1.74
CA GLU A 148 17.43 8.16 -1.18
C GLU A 148 17.01 7.72 0.22
N LEU A 149 17.25 6.45 0.52
CA LEU A 149 17.01 5.86 1.84
C LEU A 149 18.33 5.75 2.60
N TYR A 150 18.33 6.16 3.85
CA TYR A 150 19.51 6.09 4.71
C TYR A 150 19.21 5.20 5.93
N ASP A 151 20.16 4.31 6.25
CA ASP A 151 20.15 3.56 7.50
C ASP A 151 20.64 4.40 8.68
N VAL A 152 20.56 3.84 9.89
CA VAL A 152 21.04 4.46 11.15
C VAL A 152 22.54 4.82 11.16
N LYS A 153 23.32 4.35 10.19
CA LYS A 153 24.75 4.67 10.01
C LYS A 153 24.98 5.69 8.89
N GLY A 154 23.91 6.19 8.27
CA GLY A 154 23.99 7.11 7.13
C GLY A 154 24.38 6.43 5.80
N LYS A 155 24.29 5.11 5.71
CA LYS A 155 24.54 4.38 4.46
C LYS A 155 23.28 4.37 3.60
N ILE A 156 23.46 4.59 2.29
CA ILE A 156 22.37 4.50 1.32
C ILE A 156 21.94 3.04 1.15
N ILE A 157 20.62 2.82 1.25
CA ILE A 157 19.97 1.53 1.07
C ILE A 157 19.34 1.46 -0.34
N PRO A 158 19.68 0.46 -1.14
CA PRO A 158 19.08 0.29 -2.47
C PRO A 158 17.62 -0.15 -2.36
N VAL A 159 16.83 0.27 -3.37
CA VAL A 159 15.42 -0.05 -3.51
C VAL A 159 15.24 -1.02 -4.68
N THR A 160 14.37 -2.02 -4.52
CA THR A 160 13.93 -2.88 -5.62
C THR A 160 12.65 -2.30 -6.21
N VAL A 161 12.70 -1.87 -7.47
CA VAL A 161 11.58 -1.18 -8.12
C VAL A 161 10.72 -2.17 -8.92
N TYR A 162 9.41 -2.08 -8.72
CA TYR A 162 8.37 -2.78 -9.47
C TYR A 162 7.52 -1.73 -10.19
N VAL A 163 7.59 -1.70 -11.52
CA VAL A 163 6.81 -0.77 -12.36
C VAL A 163 5.67 -1.53 -13.03
N ASN A 164 4.45 -0.98 -12.95
CA ASN A 164 3.23 -1.53 -13.56
C ASN A 164 2.41 -0.46 -14.28
#